data_3e0fa0d99959ec54c2ff9a19c9211cd2
#
_entry.id   3e0fa0d99959ec54c2ff9a19c9211cd2
#
_cell.length_a   1.000
_cell.length_b   1.000
_cell.length_c   1.000
_cell.angle_alpha   90.00
_cell.angle_beta   90.00
_cell.angle_gamma   90.00
#
_symmetry.space_group_name_H-M   'P 1'
#
loop_
_entity.id
_entity.type
_entity.pdbx_description
1 polymer ?
#
loop_
_entity_poly.entity_id
_entity_poly.type
_entity_poly.pdbx_seq_one_letter_code
_entity_poly.pdbx_strand_id
1 'polypeptide(L)'
;GLKMAISSIDEVLDTIQNQEFKQLSIDIKNRHQKLKEEVDYLLKKYEIKEKEASLMAKSMSWMKMNFKIAMDHEDSTVASLLFQGCAMGVESLYHYLHVYQEAHSKIKDIALKLIKIEEDYSEQLKNYL
;
A
#
# COMPACT_ATOMS: atom_id res chain seq x y z
N GLY A 1 8.44 -5.76 2.17
CA GLY A 1 8.25 -4.48 1.54
C GLY A 1 7.14 -4.48 0.51
N LEU A 2 7.23 -3.65 -0.49
CA LEU A 2 6.25 -3.53 -1.57
C LEU A 2 5.99 -4.85 -2.30
N LYS A 3 7.04 -5.62 -2.54
CA LYS A 3 6.92 -6.93 -3.20
C LYS A 3 5.99 -7.87 -2.45
N MET A 4 6.06 -7.87 -1.12
CA MET A 4 5.21 -8.73 -0.29
C MET A 4 3.79 -8.14 -0.16
N ALA A 5 3.65 -6.84 -0.20
CA ALA A 5 2.36 -6.17 -0.24
C ALA A 5 1.60 -6.54 -1.53
N ILE A 6 2.29 -6.51 -2.66
CA ILE A 6 1.71 -6.89 -3.95
C ILE A 6 1.27 -8.36 -3.95
N SER A 7 2.11 -9.25 -3.40
CA SER A 7 1.81 -10.67 -3.29
C SER A 7 0.56 -10.94 -2.43
N SER A 8 0.40 -10.19 -1.33
CA SER A 8 -0.78 -10.30 -0.45
C SER A 8 -2.06 -9.84 -1.16
N ILE A 9 -1.98 -8.80 -1.99
CA ILE A 9 -3.11 -8.37 -2.81
C ILE A 9 -3.55 -9.49 -3.78
N ASP A 10 -2.60 -10.18 -4.42
CA ASP A 10 -2.94 -11.24 -5.36
C ASP A 10 -3.77 -12.35 -4.69
N GLU A 11 -3.41 -12.74 -3.47
CA GLU A 11 -4.17 -13.73 -2.71
C GLU A 11 -5.60 -13.25 -2.44
N VAL A 12 -5.75 -11.98 -2.10
CA VAL A 12 -7.06 -11.37 -1.80
C VAL A 12 -7.91 -11.23 -3.05
N LEU A 13 -7.30 -10.84 -4.18
CA LEU A 13 -8.01 -10.64 -5.44
C LEU A 13 -8.80 -11.87 -5.87
N ASP A 14 -8.23 -13.06 -5.64
CA ASP A 14 -8.87 -14.32 -6.00
C ASP A 14 -10.14 -14.59 -5.19
N THR A 15 -10.31 -13.97 -4.03
CA THR A 15 -11.48 -14.16 -3.17
C THR A 15 -12.61 -13.18 -3.44
N ILE A 16 -12.35 -12.07 -4.15
CA ILE A 16 -13.34 -11.02 -4.39
C ILE A 16 -14.38 -11.48 -5.43
N GLN A 17 -15.66 -11.41 -5.06
CA GLN A 17 -16.79 -11.81 -5.92
C GLN A 17 -17.28 -10.67 -6.81
N ASN A 18 -17.39 -9.45 -6.27
CA ASN A 18 -17.86 -8.29 -7.01
C ASN A 18 -16.83 -7.87 -8.05
N GLN A 19 -17.25 -7.79 -9.32
CA GLN A 19 -16.32 -7.49 -10.42
C GLN A 19 -15.77 -6.06 -10.38
N GLU A 20 -16.56 -5.09 -9.98
CA GLU A 20 -16.11 -3.70 -9.86
C GLU A 20 -15.08 -3.56 -8.74
N PHE A 21 -15.32 -4.21 -7.61
CA PHE A 21 -14.38 -4.25 -6.50
C PHE A 21 -13.08 -4.94 -6.90
N LYS A 22 -13.19 -6.06 -7.59
CA LYS A 22 -12.02 -6.79 -8.09
C LYS A 22 -11.19 -5.93 -9.04
N GLN A 23 -11.85 -5.24 -9.99
CA GLN A 23 -11.15 -4.37 -10.94
C GLN A 23 -10.48 -3.19 -10.24
N LEU A 24 -11.18 -2.55 -9.28
CA LEU A 24 -10.61 -1.49 -8.45
C LEU A 24 -9.31 -1.98 -7.79
N SER A 25 -9.34 -3.16 -7.19
CA SER A 25 -8.20 -3.72 -6.46
C SER A 25 -7.05 -4.08 -7.40
N ILE A 26 -7.34 -4.54 -8.62
CA ILE A 26 -6.33 -4.76 -9.66
C ILE A 26 -5.65 -3.43 -10.04
N ASP A 27 -6.43 -2.38 -10.23
CA ASP A 27 -5.90 -1.06 -10.58
C ASP A 27 -4.99 -0.51 -9.48
N ILE A 28 -5.39 -0.67 -8.22
CA ILE A 28 -4.58 -0.27 -7.06
C ILE A 28 -3.27 -1.07 -7.01
N LYS A 29 -3.33 -2.38 -7.24
CA LYS A 29 -2.13 -3.22 -7.34
C LYS A 29 -1.17 -2.70 -8.40
N ASN A 30 -1.67 -2.37 -9.57
CA ASN A 30 -0.85 -1.87 -10.68
C ASN A 30 -0.20 -0.53 -10.33
N ARG A 31 -0.92 0.37 -9.65
CA ARG A 31 -0.37 1.64 -9.17
C ARG A 31 0.76 1.42 -8.14
N HIS A 32 0.58 0.49 -7.23
CA HIS A 32 1.61 0.12 -6.25
C HIS A 32 2.86 -0.45 -6.93
N GLN A 33 2.67 -1.33 -7.90
CA GLN A 33 3.78 -1.95 -8.62
C GLN A 33 4.62 -0.91 -9.38
N LYS A 34 3.95 0.05 -10.01
CA LYS A 34 4.62 1.15 -10.71
C LYS A 34 5.46 2.00 -9.75
N LEU A 35 4.91 2.31 -8.58
CA LEU A 35 5.66 3.04 -7.55
C LEU A 35 6.81 2.23 -6.99
N LYS A 36 6.65 0.91 -6.84
CA LYS A 36 7.74 0.03 -6.39
C LYS A 36 8.94 0.14 -7.32
N GLU A 37 8.72 0.09 -8.62
CA GLU A 37 9.79 0.22 -9.62
C GLU A 37 10.51 1.57 -9.48
N GLU A 38 9.74 2.64 -9.29
CA GLU A 38 10.27 3.99 -9.08
C GLU A 38 11.09 4.09 -7.79
N VAL A 39 10.59 3.50 -6.70
CA VAL A 39 11.31 3.45 -5.41
C VAL A 39 12.63 2.70 -5.54
N ASP A 40 12.61 1.52 -6.14
CA ASP A 40 13.81 0.69 -6.31
C ASP A 40 14.88 1.46 -7.10
N TYR A 41 14.47 2.16 -8.14
CA TYR A 41 15.36 3.01 -8.93
C TYR A 41 15.99 4.13 -8.10
N LEU A 42 15.16 4.84 -7.31
CA LEU A 42 15.61 5.99 -6.53
C LEU A 42 16.51 5.58 -5.36
N LEU A 43 16.21 4.45 -4.71
CA LEU A 43 17.03 3.92 -3.62
C LEU A 43 18.44 3.60 -4.10
N LYS A 44 18.57 3.04 -5.29
CA LYS A 44 19.89 2.75 -5.89
C LYS A 44 20.60 4.04 -6.30
N LYS A 45 19.88 4.94 -6.96
CA LYS A 45 20.47 6.17 -7.53
C LYS A 45 21.01 7.12 -6.47
N TYR A 46 20.31 7.27 -5.34
CA TYR A 46 20.64 8.27 -4.32
C TYR A 46 21.24 7.69 -3.04
N GLU A 47 21.62 6.42 -3.04
CA GLU A 47 22.27 5.76 -1.89
C GLU A 47 21.55 6.05 -0.56
N ILE A 48 20.25 5.81 -0.53
CA ILE A 48 19.40 6.09 0.64
C ILE A 48 19.86 5.26 1.84
N LYS A 49 19.91 5.88 3.01
CA LYS A 49 20.30 5.22 4.26
C LYS A 49 19.41 4.00 4.54
N GLU A 50 20.02 2.91 4.97
CA GLU A 50 19.31 1.65 5.27
C GLU A 50 18.14 1.85 6.23
N LYS A 51 18.32 2.64 7.27
CA LYS A 51 17.27 2.93 8.26
C LYS A 51 16.07 3.63 7.62
N GLU A 52 16.33 4.59 6.76
CA GLU A 52 15.29 5.33 6.03
C GLU A 52 14.56 4.43 5.04
N ALA A 53 15.31 3.63 4.28
CA ALA A 53 14.74 2.66 3.35
C ALA A 53 13.89 1.61 4.08
N SER A 54 14.34 1.15 5.24
CA SER A 54 13.63 0.18 6.08
C SER A 54 12.30 0.74 6.58
N LEU A 55 12.29 1.99 7.06
CA LEU A 55 11.06 2.62 7.54
C LEU A 55 10.06 2.82 6.39
N MET A 56 10.54 3.23 5.22
CA MET A 56 9.70 3.36 4.03
C MET A 56 9.11 2.01 3.61
N ALA A 57 9.93 0.96 3.56
CA ALA A 57 9.47 -0.39 3.26
C ALA A 57 8.42 -0.88 4.26
N LYS A 58 8.61 -0.59 5.55
CA LYS A 58 7.65 -0.92 6.61
C LYS A 58 6.33 -0.18 6.40
N SER A 59 6.37 1.09 6.01
CA SER A 59 5.17 1.88 5.73
C SER A 59 4.37 1.33 4.55
N MET A 60 5.03 0.65 3.63
CA MET A 60 4.42 0.08 2.43
C MET A 60 3.99 -1.38 2.60
N SER A 61 4.26 -2.00 3.75
CA SER A 61 4.04 -3.43 3.97
C SER A 61 2.74 -3.77 4.69
N TRP A 62 1.85 -2.81 4.89
CA TRP A 62 0.59 -3.04 5.60
C TRP A 62 -0.28 -4.11 4.92
N MET A 63 -0.14 -4.29 3.62
CA MET A 63 -0.89 -5.30 2.86
C MET A 63 -0.50 -6.74 3.20
N LYS A 64 0.59 -6.94 3.95
CA LYS A 64 0.95 -8.23 4.52
C LYS A 64 0.03 -8.69 5.64
N MET A 65 -0.84 -7.82 6.11
CA MET A 65 -1.68 -8.15 7.23
C MET A 65 -2.61 -9.31 6.87
N ASN A 66 -2.40 -10.35 7.54
CA ASN A 66 -3.22 -11.53 7.81
C ASN A 66 -4.59 -11.58 7.13
N PHE A 67 -4.62 -11.49 5.80
CA PHE A 67 -5.81 -11.83 5.04
C PHE A 67 -6.22 -13.30 5.28
N LYS A 68 -5.31 -14.11 5.79
CA LYS A 68 -5.59 -15.46 6.25
C LYS A 68 -6.63 -15.53 7.36
N ILE A 69 -6.90 -14.40 8.04
CA ILE A 69 -7.90 -14.31 9.11
C ILE A 69 -9.29 -13.98 8.55
N ALA A 70 -9.41 -13.54 7.32
CA ALA A 70 -10.71 -13.35 6.66
C ALA A 70 -11.29 -14.71 6.28
N MET A 71 -11.73 -15.46 7.28
CA MET A 71 -12.15 -16.85 7.15
C MET A 71 -13.42 -17.02 6.31
N ASP A 72 -14.22 -15.97 6.16
CA ASP A 72 -15.50 -16.03 5.47
C ASP A 72 -15.44 -15.65 3.99
N HIS A 73 -14.34 -15.01 3.54
CA HIS A 73 -14.13 -14.54 2.18
C HIS A 73 -15.24 -13.63 1.61
N GLU A 74 -16.06 -13.05 2.50
CA GLU A 74 -17.07 -12.08 2.10
C GLU A 74 -16.41 -10.79 1.61
N ASP A 75 -16.96 -10.21 0.54
CA ASP A 75 -16.41 -8.96 -0.02
C ASP A 75 -16.37 -7.84 1.02
N SER A 76 -17.39 -7.72 1.87
CA SER A 76 -17.42 -6.71 2.93
C SER A 76 -16.32 -6.91 3.96
N THR A 77 -15.99 -8.14 4.31
CA THR A 77 -14.88 -8.45 5.22
C THR A 77 -13.55 -8.10 4.57
N VAL A 78 -13.36 -8.47 3.31
CA VAL A 78 -12.15 -8.13 2.55
C VAL A 78 -12.02 -6.62 2.44
N ALA A 79 -13.09 -5.91 2.09
CA ALA A 79 -13.09 -4.46 1.99
C ALA A 79 -12.74 -3.79 3.33
N SER A 80 -13.27 -4.31 4.43
CA SER A 80 -12.97 -3.80 5.79
C SER A 80 -11.50 -3.95 6.13
N LEU A 81 -10.90 -5.09 5.85
CA LEU A 81 -9.48 -5.33 6.10
C LEU A 81 -8.61 -4.41 5.25
N LEU A 82 -8.93 -4.25 3.97
CA LEU A 82 -8.22 -3.36 3.08
C LEU A 82 -8.36 -1.89 3.53
N PHE A 83 -9.54 -1.50 3.97
CA PHE A 83 -9.82 -0.16 4.49
C PHE A 83 -8.96 0.14 5.72
N GLN A 84 -8.92 -0.78 6.67
CA GLN A 84 -8.07 -0.66 7.86
C GLN A 84 -6.59 -0.59 7.48
N GLY A 85 -6.17 -1.42 6.53
CA GLY A 85 -4.81 -1.41 6.01
C GLY A 85 -4.42 -0.07 5.39
N CYS A 86 -5.32 0.54 4.61
CA CYS A 86 -5.09 1.87 4.05
C CYS A 86 -4.87 2.93 5.13
N ALA A 87 -5.68 2.91 6.19
CA ALA A 87 -5.53 3.84 7.30
C ALA A 87 -4.16 3.69 7.98
N MET A 88 -3.72 2.46 8.22
CA MET A 88 -2.41 2.18 8.79
C MET A 88 -1.28 2.61 7.86
N GLY A 89 -1.43 2.38 6.58
CA GLY A 89 -0.45 2.79 5.57
C GLY A 89 -0.28 4.30 5.51
N VAL A 90 -1.38 5.03 5.49
CA VAL A 90 -1.38 6.50 5.49
C VAL A 90 -0.70 7.03 6.75
N GLU A 91 -1.06 6.51 7.92
CA GLU A 91 -0.44 6.90 9.19
C GLU A 91 1.07 6.68 9.17
N SER A 92 1.51 5.49 8.72
CA SER A 92 2.93 5.15 8.64
C SER A 92 3.69 6.07 7.68
N LEU A 93 3.09 6.43 6.55
CA LEU A 93 3.73 7.31 5.56
C LEU A 93 3.86 8.75 6.07
N TYR A 94 2.85 9.27 6.75
CA TYR A 94 2.96 10.57 7.40
C TYR A 94 4.02 10.57 8.50
N HIS A 95 4.09 9.48 9.28
CA HIS A 95 5.14 9.32 10.28
C HIS A 95 6.54 9.33 9.64
N TYR A 96 6.70 8.61 8.52
CA TYR A 96 7.93 8.62 7.74
C TYR A 96 8.32 10.04 7.32
N LEU A 97 7.39 10.80 6.76
CA LEU A 97 7.62 12.18 6.34
C LEU A 97 8.01 13.09 7.51
N HIS A 98 7.46 12.84 8.68
CA HIS A 98 7.76 13.59 9.90
C HIS A 98 9.17 13.30 10.43
N VAL A 99 9.56 12.03 10.44
CA VAL A 99 10.86 11.58 10.94
C VAL A 99 12.00 11.98 10.00
N TYR A 100 11.77 11.90 8.69
CA TYR A 100 12.78 12.15 7.68
C TYR A 100 12.52 13.43 6.88
N GLN A 101 12.43 14.56 7.58
CA GLN A 101 12.20 15.86 6.95
C GLN A 101 13.31 16.24 5.96
N GLU A 102 14.52 15.74 6.20
CA GLU A 102 15.69 15.96 5.33
C GLU A 102 15.79 14.94 4.19
N ALA A 103 14.81 14.02 4.05
CA ALA A 103 14.81 13.04 2.99
C ALA A 103 14.82 13.71 1.60
N HIS A 104 15.40 13.01 0.63
CA HIS A 104 15.45 13.50 -0.75
C HIS A 104 14.03 13.84 -1.25
N SER A 105 13.90 14.98 -1.92
CA SER A 105 12.59 15.48 -2.38
C SER A 105 11.82 14.47 -3.22
N LYS A 106 12.50 13.68 -4.05
CA LYS A 106 11.86 12.64 -4.88
C LYS A 106 11.30 11.49 -4.04
N ILE A 107 11.96 11.15 -2.93
CA ILE A 107 11.47 10.14 -1.99
C ILE A 107 10.23 10.65 -1.26
N LYS A 108 10.25 11.91 -0.85
CA LYS A 108 9.06 12.55 -0.25
C LYS A 108 7.88 12.57 -1.23
N ASP A 109 8.15 12.86 -2.50
CA ASP A 109 7.12 12.85 -3.55
C ASP A 109 6.50 11.47 -3.71
N ILE A 110 7.29 10.41 -3.64
CA ILE A 110 6.79 9.03 -3.70
C ILE A 110 5.92 8.72 -2.49
N ALA A 111 6.34 9.13 -1.30
CA ALA A 111 5.55 8.94 -0.09
C ALA A 111 4.18 9.63 -0.22
N LEU A 112 4.16 10.85 -0.76
CA LEU A 112 2.91 11.58 -1.01
C LEU A 112 2.04 10.90 -2.07
N LYS A 113 2.64 10.38 -3.13
CA LYS A 113 1.93 9.61 -4.15
C LYS A 113 1.31 8.35 -3.56
N LEU A 114 2.04 7.66 -2.67
CA LEU A 114 1.54 6.47 -2.00
C LEU A 114 0.36 6.80 -1.08
N ILE A 115 0.46 7.88 -0.32
CA ILE A 115 -0.62 8.39 0.53
C ILE A 115 -1.88 8.60 -0.33
N LYS A 116 -1.71 9.25 -1.48
CA LYS A 116 -2.84 9.49 -2.38
C LYS A 116 -3.49 8.20 -2.88
N ILE A 117 -2.69 7.21 -3.26
CA ILE A 117 -3.21 5.91 -3.68
C ILE A 117 -4.02 5.26 -2.56
N GLU A 118 -3.47 5.27 -1.34
CA GLU A 118 -4.13 4.68 -0.17
C GLU A 118 -5.44 5.41 0.17
N GLU A 119 -5.44 6.74 0.10
CA GLU A 119 -6.63 7.54 0.35
C GLU A 119 -7.69 7.33 -0.73
N ASP A 120 -7.29 7.28 -2.01
CA ASP A 120 -8.21 7.00 -3.13
C ASP A 120 -8.84 5.62 -2.97
N TYR A 121 -8.04 4.62 -2.63
CA TYR A 121 -8.53 3.26 -2.41
C TYR A 121 -9.49 3.21 -1.23
N SER A 122 -9.10 3.80 -0.12
CA SER A 122 -9.92 3.88 1.09
C SER A 122 -11.30 4.48 0.80
N GLU A 123 -11.33 5.58 0.04
CA GLU A 123 -12.59 6.25 -0.31
C GLU A 123 -13.49 5.35 -1.14
N GLN A 124 -12.93 4.64 -2.12
CA GLN A 124 -13.71 3.74 -2.98
C GLN A 124 -14.13 2.46 -2.27
N LEU A 125 -13.31 1.97 -1.33
CA LEU A 125 -13.64 0.79 -0.52
C LEU A 125 -14.92 0.97 0.30
N LYS A 126 -15.28 2.20 0.63
CA LYS A 126 -16.52 2.49 1.36
C LYS A 126 -17.76 1.94 0.65
N ASN A 127 -17.72 1.81 -0.67
CA ASN A 127 -18.82 1.26 -1.46
C ASN A 127 -19.02 -0.24 -1.26
N TYR A 128 -18.06 -0.92 -0.63
CA TYR A 128 -18.07 -2.39 -0.50
C TYR A 128 -18.04 -2.86 0.96
N LEU A 129 -18.03 -1.94 1.90
CA LEU A 129 -18.00 -2.25 3.34
C LEU A 129 -19.27 -2.93 3.85
#